data_a88b6b97104959f0f93e6a27a3b041f1
#
_entry.id   a88b6b97104959f0f93e6a27a3b041f1
#
_cell.length_a   1.000
_cell.length_b   1.000
_cell.length_c   1.000
_cell.angle_alpha   90.00
_cell.angle_beta   90.00
_cell.angle_gamma   90.00
#
_symmetry.space_group_name_H-M   'P 1'
#
loop_
_entity.id
_entity.type
_entity.pdbx_description
1 polymer ?
#
loop_
_entity_poly.entity_id
_entity_poly.type
_entity_poly.pdbx_seq_one_letter_code
_entity_poly.pdbx_strand_id
1 'polypeptide(L)'
;MSTTITRRALLAGAVALPWLAACSTGPDRTAGVDLTEGTFSSRFWPGHEVRWRLARPAASGSVAPAQPVVVALHGHGGDADWPFASVHIERHVAPTGLAVATVDGGDFYWHARRSGIDPGALVVRELLPLLAGKGLATDRVALIGWSMGGYGALLLASRLGPRRVSGVVATSAALWQSPGDSAPGAFDDRQDFVRNDVFSARPVLARLPVRLDCGSEDPFIAANRAFARGLPTATATFDPGAHTETYWTAQAAAQMTWLSRTFTKPAALLP
;
A
#
# COMPACT_ATOMS: atom_id res chain seq x y z
N MET A 1 -54.10 60.78 -47.77
CA MET A 1 -54.71 59.56 -47.24
C MET A 1 -53.69 58.45 -47.37
N SER A 2 -52.94 58.22 -46.29
CA SER A 2 -51.87 57.21 -46.28
C SER A 2 -52.26 56.05 -45.45
N THR A 3 -52.24 54.88 -46.05
CA THR A 3 -52.54 53.61 -45.41
C THR A 3 -51.22 52.93 -44.92
N THR A 4 -51.10 52.80 -43.61
CA THR A 4 -49.95 52.21 -42.98
C THR A 4 -50.14 50.70 -42.84
N ILE A 5 -49.25 49.89 -43.43
CA ILE A 5 -49.25 48.42 -43.31
C ILE A 5 -48.26 48.05 -42.23
N THR A 6 -48.77 47.43 -41.16
CA THR A 6 -47.97 46.96 -40.03
C THR A 6 -47.47 45.51 -40.33
N ARG A 7 -46.15 45.32 -40.40
CA ARG A 7 -45.49 43.99 -40.46
C ARG A 7 -45.37 43.43 -39.08
N ARG A 8 -46.05 42.32 -38.83
CA ARG A 8 -45.78 41.47 -37.64
C ARG A 8 -44.52 40.65 -37.89
N ALA A 9 -43.48 40.82 -37.06
CA ALA A 9 -42.32 39.97 -37.02
C ALA A 9 -42.63 38.76 -36.14
N LEU A 10 -42.50 37.57 -36.72
CA LEU A 10 -42.48 36.29 -35.99
C LEU A 10 -41.11 36.09 -35.40
N LEU A 11 -40.99 36.11 -34.07
CA LEU A 11 -39.82 35.66 -33.34
C LEU A 11 -39.87 34.16 -33.19
N ALA A 12 -39.02 33.46 -33.93
CA ALA A 12 -38.75 32.05 -33.72
C ALA A 12 -37.79 31.92 -32.51
N GLY A 13 -38.32 31.43 -31.40
CA GLY A 13 -37.50 31.12 -30.23
C GLY A 13 -36.76 29.80 -30.46
N ALA A 14 -35.42 29.90 -30.55
CA ALA A 14 -34.57 28.71 -30.51
C ALA A 14 -34.40 28.26 -29.03
N VAL A 15 -34.99 27.14 -28.68
CA VAL A 15 -34.77 26.47 -27.40
C VAL A 15 -33.41 25.78 -27.46
N ALA A 16 -32.40 26.35 -26.84
CA ALA A 16 -31.11 25.70 -26.63
C ALA A 16 -31.30 24.66 -25.50
N LEU A 17 -31.26 23.39 -25.84
CA LEU A 17 -31.16 22.29 -24.88
C LEU A 17 -29.72 22.29 -24.33
N PRO A 18 -29.51 22.32 -22.99
CA PRO A 18 -28.19 22.14 -22.44
C PRO A 18 -27.77 20.67 -22.64
N TRP A 19 -26.71 20.47 -23.37
CA TRP A 19 -26.00 19.19 -23.40
C TRP A 19 -25.40 18.97 -22.01
N LEU A 20 -26.08 18.15 -21.20
CA LEU A 20 -25.47 17.53 -20.02
C LEU A 20 -24.39 16.57 -20.52
N ALA A 21 -23.15 17.05 -20.54
CA ALA A 21 -22.00 16.17 -20.63
C ALA A 21 -21.98 15.34 -19.32
N ALA A 22 -22.58 14.17 -19.36
CA ALA A 22 -22.37 13.15 -18.34
C ALA A 22 -20.91 12.73 -18.43
N CYS A 23 -20.05 13.28 -17.55
CA CYS A 23 -18.78 12.69 -17.26
C CYS A 23 -19.05 11.30 -16.64
N SER A 24 -19.14 10.29 -17.48
CA SER A 24 -19.03 8.91 -17.03
C SER A 24 -17.55 8.70 -16.66
N THR A 25 -17.22 8.91 -15.41
CA THR A 25 -16.03 8.30 -14.81
C THR A 25 -16.29 6.81 -14.73
N GLY A 26 -16.14 6.12 -15.86
CA GLY A 26 -16.01 4.67 -15.86
C GLY A 26 -14.76 4.32 -15.07
N PRO A 27 -14.74 3.22 -14.29
CA PRO A 27 -13.56 2.79 -13.59
C PRO A 27 -12.41 2.65 -14.59
N ASP A 28 -11.28 3.24 -14.25
CA ASP A 28 -10.03 3.14 -15.02
C ASP A 28 -9.62 1.67 -15.02
N ARG A 29 -10.02 0.93 -16.06
CA ARG A 29 -9.80 -0.50 -16.16
C ARG A 29 -8.40 -0.73 -16.69
N THR A 30 -7.45 -0.88 -15.78
CA THR A 30 -6.23 -1.61 -16.12
C THR A 30 -6.67 -2.99 -16.60
N ALA A 31 -6.34 -3.36 -17.85
CA ALA A 31 -6.89 -4.56 -18.48
C ALA A 31 -6.66 -5.80 -17.58
N GLY A 32 -7.74 -6.49 -17.20
CA GLY A 32 -7.68 -7.68 -16.34
C GLY A 32 -7.59 -7.40 -14.83
N VAL A 33 -7.87 -6.18 -14.37
CA VAL A 33 -7.87 -5.81 -12.94
C VAL A 33 -9.19 -5.13 -12.57
N ASP A 34 -9.80 -5.61 -11.50
CA ASP A 34 -10.95 -4.96 -10.86
C ASP A 34 -10.45 -4.09 -9.70
N LEU A 35 -10.81 -2.81 -9.73
CA LEU A 35 -10.53 -1.84 -8.68
C LEU A 35 -11.78 -1.59 -7.86
N THR A 36 -11.64 -1.66 -6.53
CA THR A 36 -12.68 -1.25 -5.58
C THR A 36 -12.05 -0.41 -4.49
N GLU A 37 -12.84 0.50 -3.96
CA GLU A 37 -12.41 1.41 -2.90
C GLU A 37 -13.57 1.67 -1.93
N GLY A 38 -13.28 2.30 -0.83
CA GLY A 38 -14.26 2.72 0.14
C GLY A 38 -13.62 3.35 1.35
N THR A 39 -14.47 3.68 2.31
CA THR A 39 -14.06 4.26 3.58
C THR A 39 -14.65 3.46 4.75
N PHE A 40 -14.08 3.62 5.92
CA PHE A 40 -14.65 3.17 7.19
C PHE A 40 -14.19 4.06 8.34
N SER A 41 -15.03 4.19 9.36
CA SER A 41 -14.64 4.82 10.63
C SER A 41 -13.83 3.85 11.46
N SER A 42 -12.61 4.25 11.86
CA SER A 42 -11.67 3.41 12.59
C SER A 42 -11.67 3.73 14.09
N ARG A 43 -11.71 2.70 14.92
CA ARG A 43 -11.45 2.86 16.37
C ARG A 43 -9.96 3.10 16.67
N PHE A 44 -9.07 2.80 15.72
CA PHE A 44 -7.63 3.02 15.83
C PHE A 44 -7.18 4.37 15.23
N TRP A 45 -8.12 5.13 14.68
CA TRP A 45 -7.94 6.51 14.25
C TRP A 45 -9.23 7.29 14.46
N PRO A 46 -9.62 7.57 15.72
CA PRO A 46 -10.89 8.21 16.03
C PRO A 46 -11.05 9.56 15.34
N GLY A 47 -12.24 9.80 14.80
CA GLY A 47 -12.57 11.05 14.11
C GLY A 47 -12.03 11.18 12.69
N HIS A 48 -11.32 10.17 12.18
CA HIS A 48 -10.88 10.10 10.81
C HIS A 48 -11.63 9.02 10.02
N GLU A 49 -12.08 9.36 8.83
CA GLU A 49 -12.65 8.41 7.89
C GLU A 49 -11.53 7.82 7.05
N VAL A 50 -11.20 6.57 7.31
CA VAL A 50 -10.06 5.86 6.72
C VAL A 50 -10.43 5.36 5.33
N ARG A 51 -9.69 5.77 4.31
CA ARG A 51 -9.85 5.25 2.95
C ARG A 51 -9.05 3.97 2.76
N TRP A 52 -9.56 3.09 1.92
CA TRP A 52 -8.88 1.89 1.47
C TRP A 52 -9.13 1.67 -0.01
N ARG A 53 -8.19 1.01 -0.69
CA ARG A 53 -8.35 0.56 -2.07
C ARG A 53 -7.93 -0.90 -2.20
N LEU A 54 -8.52 -1.56 -3.19
CA LEU A 54 -8.25 -2.96 -3.50
C LEU A 54 -8.22 -3.13 -5.01
N ALA A 55 -7.09 -3.65 -5.51
CA ALA A 55 -6.95 -4.16 -6.87
C ALA A 55 -6.91 -5.69 -6.82
N ARG A 56 -7.72 -6.34 -7.65
CA ARG A 56 -7.72 -7.81 -7.79
C ARG A 56 -7.72 -8.21 -9.26
N PRO A 57 -7.18 -9.38 -9.64
CA PRO A 57 -7.40 -9.92 -10.96
C PRO A 57 -8.90 -10.00 -11.25
N ALA A 58 -9.30 -9.58 -12.45
CA ALA A 58 -10.70 -9.66 -12.87
C ALA A 58 -11.19 -11.11 -12.82
N ALA A 59 -12.41 -11.29 -12.33
CA ALA A 59 -13.00 -12.62 -12.15
C ALA A 59 -13.16 -13.34 -13.50
N SER A 60 -12.61 -14.55 -13.60
CA SER A 60 -12.72 -15.41 -14.78
C SER A 60 -13.83 -16.48 -14.67
N GLY A 61 -14.96 -16.17 -14.03
CA GLY A 61 -16.18 -16.97 -14.09
C GLY A 61 -16.20 -18.28 -13.28
N SER A 62 -15.14 -18.69 -12.58
CA SER A 62 -15.13 -19.88 -11.71
C SER A 62 -15.10 -19.47 -10.23
N VAL A 63 -15.68 -20.31 -9.37
CA VAL A 63 -15.49 -20.18 -7.91
C VAL A 63 -14.01 -20.45 -7.60
N ALA A 64 -13.21 -19.41 -7.58
CA ALA A 64 -11.79 -19.51 -7.24
C ALA A 64 -11.61 -19.65 -5.73
N PRO A 65 -10.56 -20.36 -5.26
CA PRO A 65 -10.16 -20.32 -3.85
C PRO A 65 -9.92 -18.88 -3.41
N ALA A 66 -10.02 -18.62 -2.09
CA ALA A 66 -9.79 -17.28 -1.55
C ALA A 66 -8.44 -16.73 -2.03
N GLN A 67 -8.47 -15.56 -2.65
CA GLN A 67 -7.33 -15.00 -3.36
C GLN A 67 -6.27 -14.46 -2.40
N PRO A 68 -4.98 -14.79 -2.61
CA PRO A 68 -3.89 -14.22 -1.82
C PRO A 68 -3.82 -12.70 -1.94
N VAL A 69 -3.54 -12.03 -0.83
CA VAL A 69 -3.48 -10.56 -0.78
C VAL A 69 -2.14 -10.05 -0.25
N VAL A 70 -1.69 -9.00 -0.90
CA VAL A 70 -0.56 -8.15 -0.49
C VAL A 70 -1.14 -6.88 0.11
N VAL A 71 -0.76 -6.53 1.33
CA VAL A 71 -1.07 -5.22 1.93
C VAL A 71 0.09 -4.28 1.62
N ALA A 72 -0.21 -3.20 0.91
CA ALA A 72 0.77 -2.20 0.49
C ALA A 72 0.68 -0.95 1.37
N LEU A 73 1.81 -0.58 1.98
CA LEU A 73 1.93 0.50 2.95
C LEU A 73 2.65 1.70 2.32
N HIS A 74 1.97 2.83 2.27
CA HIS A 74 2.50 4.07 1.71
C HIS A 74 3.63 4.68 2.56
N GLY A 75 4.45 5.53 1.94
CA GLY A 75 5.46 6.34 2.60
C GLY A 75 4.88 7.55 3.32
N HIS A 76 5.74 8.33 4.00
CA HIS A 76 5.37 9.58 4.65
C HIS A 76 4.77 10.56 3.63
N GLY A 77 3.69 11.23 4.00
CA GLY A 77 2.93 12.13 3.13
C GLY A 77 2.05 11.44 2.08
N GLY A 78 2.04 10.10 2.05
CA GLY A 78 1.18 9.32 1.18
C GLY A 78 -0.18 8.98 1.82
N ASP A 79 -0.97 8.24 1.06
CA ASP A 79 -2.31 7.80 1.44
C ASP A 79 -2.65 6.45 0.76
N ALA A 80 -3.90 6.02 0.84
CA ALA A 80 -4.36 4.78 0.19
C ALA A 80 -4.21 4.79 -1.34
N ASP A 81 -4.19 5.96 -1.97
CA ASP A 81 -4.07 6.09 -3.42
C ASP A 81 -2.63 6.01 -3.90
N TRP A 82 -1.69 6.42 -3.05
CA TRP A 82 -0.29 6.60 -3.43
C TRP A 82 0.35 5.36 -4.07
N PRO A 83 0.19 4.11 -3.58
CA PRO A 83 0.80 2.93 -4.21
C PRO A 83 0.30 2.68 -5.64
N PHE A 84 -0.91 3.11 -5.95
CA PHE A 84 -1.51 3.01 -7.28
C PHE A 84 -1.10 4.18 -8.18
N ALA A 85 -1.17 5.41 -7.66
CA ALA A 85 -0.90 6.62 -8.43
C ALA A 85 0.59 6.81 -8.76
N SER A 86 1.48 6.48 -7.80
CA SER A 86 2.92 6.76 -7.91
C SER A 86 3.75 5.54 -8.30
N VAL A 87 3.42 4.36 -7.79
CA VAL A 87 4.20 3.13 -8.06
C VAL A 87 3.54 2.26 -9.12
N HIS A 88 2.26 2.49 -9.41
CA HIS A 88 1.46 1.71 -10.36
C HIS A 88 1.44 0.21 -10.03
N ILE A 89 1.30 -0.10 -8.74
CA ILE A 89 1.39 -1.47 -8.23
C ILE A 89 0.29 -2.39 -8.81
N GLU A 90 -0.85 -1.82 -9.21
CA GLU A 90 -1.98 -2.52 -9.82
C GLU A 90 -1.62 -3.22 -11.14
N ARG A 91 -0.63 -2.71 -11.86
CA ARG A 91 -0.16 -3.31 -13.13
C ARG A 91 0.41 -4.72 -12.95
N HIS A 92 0.77 -5.06 -11.73
CA HIS A 92 1.36 -6.35 -11.38
C HIS A 92 0.36 -7.34 -10.77
N VAL A 93 -0.90 -6.93 -10.58
CA VAL A 93 -1.99 -7.76 -10.03
C VAL A 93 -2.33 -8.92 -10.95
N ALA A 94 -2.72 -8.65 -12.20
CA ALA A 94 -3.08 -9.69 -13.17
C ALA A 94 -1.92 -10.65 -13.48
N PRO A 95 -0.66 -10.18 -13.74
CA PRO A 95 0.46 -11.07 -14.02
C PRO A 95 0.86 -12.01 -12.87
N THR A 96 0.62 -11.60 -11.61
CA THR A 96 1.02 -12.39 -10.43
C THR A 96 -0.12 -13.19 -9.81
N GLY A 97 -1.37 -12.88 -10.14
CA GLY A 97 -2.54 -13.47 -9.51
C GLY A 97 -2.77 -13.00 -8.07
N LEU A 98 -2.01 -12.01 -7.58
CA LEU A 98 -2.13 -11.46 -6.24
C LEU A 98 -3.11 -10.28 -6.22
N ALA A 99 -3.99 -10.21 -5.22
CA ALA A 99 -4.67 -8.97 -4.91
C ALA A 99 -3.72 -8.01 -4.17
N VAL A 100 -3.92 -6.69 -4.35
CA VAL A 100 -3.20 -5.65 -3.61
C VAL A 100 -4.21 -4.77 -2.90
N ALA A 101 -4.07 -4.63 -1.59
CA ALA A 101 -4.89 -3.75 -0.77
C ALA A 101 -4.04 -2.66 -0.14
N THR A 102 -4.56 -1.44 -0.12
CA THR A 102 -3.95 -0.25 0.48
C THR A 102 -4.91 0.38 1.48
N VAL A 103 -4.40 1.19 2.38
CA VAL A 103 -5.20 1.90 3.38
C VAL A 103 -4.47 3.16 3.83
N ASP A 104 -5.23 4.19 4.24
CA ASP A 104 -4.65 5.36 4.90
C ASP A 104 -4.01 4.97 6.23
N GLY A 105 -2.76 5.36 6.40
CA GLY A 105 -2.00 5.15 7.64
C GLY A 105 -1.51 6.44 8.28
N GLY A 106 -1.72 7.59 7.60
CA GLY A 106 -1.16 8.88 7.98
C GLY A 106 0.36 8.82 8.13
N ASP A 107 0.92 9.82 8.78
CA ASP A 107 2.37 9.93 9.00
C ASP A 107 2.80 9.34 10.36
N PHE A 108 2.17 8.23 10.77
CA PHE A 108 2.33 7.65 12.10
C PHE A 108 3.25 6.42 12.13
N TYR A 109 4.02 6.18 11.08
CA TYR A 109 5.01 5.11 10.99
C TYR A 109 4.45 3.71 11.34
N TRP A 110 3.18 3.47 11.06
CA TRP A 110 2.52 2.15 11.13
C TRP A 110 2.57 1.48 12.51
N HIS A 111 2.66 2.29 13.59
CA HIS A 111 2.63 1.79 14.98
C HIS A 111 1.79 2.67 15.90
N ALA A 112 1.46 2.14 17.07
CA ALA A 112 0.68 2.85 18.09
C ALA A 112 1.39 4.14 18.55
N ARG A 113 0.63 5.22 18.61
CA ARG A 113 1.10 6.55 19.04
C ARG A 113 0.48 6.92 20.38
N ARG A 114 1.13 7.80 21.12
CA ARG A 114 0.61 8.37 22.37
C ARG A 114 -0.75 9.06 22.18
N SER A 115 -1.02 9.56 21.00
CA SER A 115 -2.32 10.15 20.62
C SER A 115 -3.48 9.15 20.62
N GLY A 116 -3.22 7.85 20.73
CA GLY A 116 -4.20 6.78 20.58
C GLY A 116 -4.40 6.29 19.15
N ILE A 117 -3.73 6.90 18.18
CA ILE A 117 -3.74 6.45 16.78
C ILE A 117 -2.81 5.22 16.66
N ASP A 118 -3.28 4.16 15.98
CA ASP A 118 -2.50 2.94 15.73
C ASP A 118 -2.80 2.38 14.34
N PRO A 119 -2.12 2.87 13.28
CA PRO A 119 -2.35 2.37 11.93
C PRO A 119 -1.91 0.91 11.74
N GLY A 120 -1.01 0.40 12.58
CA GLY A 120 -0.67 -1.02 12.58
C GLY A 120 -1.84 -1.89 13.05
N ALA A 121 -2.48 -1.52 14.15
CA ALA A 121 -3.69 -2.20 14.61
C ALA A 121 -4.87 -2.03 13.65
N LEU A 122 -5.01 -0.87 13.02
CA LEU A 122 -6.00 -0.61 11.97
C LEU A 122 -5.86 -1.63 10.82
N VAL A 123 -4.64 -1.83 10.30
CA VAL A 123 -4.39 -2.85 9.27
C VAL A 123 -4.83 -4.23 9.76
N VAL A 124 -4.34 -4.65 10.92
CA VAL A 124 -4.52 -6.04 11.39
C VAL A 124 -5.96 -6.34 11.85
N ARG A 125 -6.63 -5.37 12.46
CA ARG A 125 -7.90 -5.59 13.16
C ARG A 125 -9.13 -5.03 12.44
N GLU A 126 -8.92 -4.23 11.38
CA GLU A 126 -10.02 -3.64 10.61
C GLU A 126 -9.88 -3.91 9.12
N LEU A 127 -8.73 -3.58 8.50
CA LEU A 127 -8.54 -3.82 7.07
C LEU A 127 -8.55 -5.33 6.74
N LEU A 128 -7.77 -6.17 7.44
CA LEU A 128 -7.74 -7.61 7.13
C LEU A 128 -9.11 -8.30 7.28
N PRO A 129 -9.92 -8.04 8.33
CA PRO A 129 -11.30 -8.54 8.40
C PRO A 129 -12.20 -8.03 7.27
N LEU A 130 -12.08 -6.76 6.88
CA LEU A 130 -12.81 -6.19 5.73
C LEU A 130 -12.46 -6.94 4.45
N LEU A 131 -11.17 -7.21 4.21
CA LEU A 131 -10.70 -7.94 3.05
C LEU A 131 -11.15 -9.41 3.05
N ALA A 132 -11.18 -10.07 4.21
CA ALA A 132 -11.75 -11.41 4.38
C ALA A 132 -13.23 -11.43 3.98
N GLY A 133 -14.01 -10.44 4.40
CA GLY A 133 -15.41 -10.26 3.99
C GLY A 133 -15.60 -10.03 2.48
N LYS A 134 -14.54 -9.65 1.78
CA LYS A 134 -14.50 -9.53 0.30
C LYS A 134 -13.98 -10.78 -0.40
N GLY A 135 -13.78 -11.88 0.32
CA GLY A 135 -13.36 -13.17 -0.23
C GLY A 135 -11.85 -13.31 -0.44
N LEU A 136 -11.03 -12.50 0.24
CA LEU A 136 -9.57 -12.60 0.17
C LEU A 136 -9.03 -13.52 1.29
N ALA A 137 -7.92 -14.22 1.00
CA ALA A 137 -7.21 -15.03 1.97
C ALA A 137 -6.38 -14.12 2.91
N THR A 138 -6.90 -13.84 4.10
CA THR A 138 -6.27 -12.95 5.08
C THR A 138 -5.63 -13.67 6.27
N ASP A 139 -5.72 -15.00 6.32
CA ASP A 139 -5.05 -15.81 7.36
C ASP A 139 -3.53 -15.72 7.23
N ARG A 140 -3.06 -15.60 5.99
CA ARG A 140 -1.65 -15.43 5.66
C ARG A 140 -1.52 -14.42 4.51
N VAL A 141 -0.91 -13.26 4.80
CA VAL A 141 -0.79 -12.13 3.87
C VAL A 141 0.68 -11.87 3.52
N ALA A 142 0.92 -11.18 2.41
CA ALA A 142 2.21 -10.54 2.18
C ALA A 142 2.13 -9.05 2.51
N LEU A 143 3.28 -8.46 2.81
CA LEU A 143 3.41 -7.03 3.07
C LEU A 143 4.41 -6.42 2.09
N ILE A 144 4.12 -5.24 1.60
CA ILE A 144 5.04 -4.42 0.81
C ILE A 144 4.92 -2.97 1.27
N GLY A 145 6.02 -2.24 1.27
CA GLY A 145 5.98 -0.82 1.61
C GLY A 145 7.22 -0.06 1.19
N TRP A 146 7.07 1.26 1.12
CA TRP A 146 8.09 2.20 0.66
C TRP A 146 8.41 3.21 1.76
N SER A 147 9.69 3.53 1.97
CA SER A 147 10.12 4.52 2.96
C SER A 147 9.55 4.22 4.36
N MET A 148 8.73 5.10 4.91
CA MET A 148 7.95 4.86 6.13
C MET A 148 7.13 3.55 6.06
N GLY A 149 6.53 3.27 4.91
CA GLY A 149 5.79 2.01 4.67
C GLY A 149 6.69 0.79 4.65
N GLY A 150 7.93 0.92 4.17
CA GLY A 150 8.93 -0.15 4.21
C GLY A 150 9.32 -0.52 5.64
N TYR A 151 9.53 0.49 6.49
CA TYR A 151 9.68 0.29 7.93
C TYR A 151 8.43 -0.38 8.53
N GLY A 152 7.24 0.14 8.21
CA GLY A 152 5.96 -0.41 8.69
C GLY A 152 5.73 -1.85 8.28
N ALA A 153 6.10 -2.22 7.05
CA ALA A 153 5.99 -3.59 6.56
C ALA A 153 6.87 -4.56 7.36
N LEU A 154 8.12 -4.20 7.66
CA LEU A 154 9.01 -4.98 8.51
C LEU A 154 8.47 -5.09 9.94
N LEU A 155 7.99 -3.99 10.51
CA LEU A 155 7.43 -3.97 11.85
C LEU A 155 6.19 -4.85 11.97
N LEU A 156 5.23 -4.71 11.06
CA LEU A 156 4.02 -5.54 11.06
C LEU A 156 4.34 -7.01 10.79
N ALA A 157 5.28 -7.31 9.87
CA ALA A 157 5.72 -8.67 9.63
C ALA A 157 6.31 -9.32 10.88
N SER A 158 7.12 -8.58 11.65
CA SER A 158 7.70 -9.09 12.89
C SER A 158 6.64 -9.39 13.96
N ARG A 159 5.59 -8.57 14.05
CA ARG A 159 4.49 -8.73 15.01
C ARG A 159 3.52 -9.86 14.65
N LEU A 160 3.22 -10.01 13.36
CA LEU A 160 2.37 -11.07 12.86
C LEU A 160 3.07 -12.43 12.84
N GLY A 161 4.36 -12.45 12.57
CA GLY A 161 5.21 -13.63 12.54
C GLY A 161 4.97 -14.59 11.34
N PRO A 162 5.75 -15.67 11.26
CA PRO A 162 5.83 -16.52 10.07
C PRO A 162 4.57 -17.32 9.76
N ARG A 163 3.67 -17.47 10.72
CA ARG A 163 2.38 -18.14 10.45
C ARG A 163 1.41 -17.27 9.69
N ARG A 164 1.47 -15.93 9.90
CA ARG A 164 0.54 -14.98 9.30
C ARG A 164 1.12 -14.18 8.13
N VAL A 165 2.44 -14.22 7.94
CA VAL A 165 3.12 -13.51 6.84
C VAL A 165 3.75 -14.51 5.89
N SER A 166 3.44 -14.41 4.61
CA SER A 166 4.05 -15.21 3.54
C SER A 166 5.39 -14.64 3.10
N GLY A 167 5.53 -13.33 3.07
CA GLY A 167 6.72 -12.60 2.72
C GLY A 167 6.56 -11.11 2.95
N VAL A 168 7.67 -10.42 3.08
CA VAL A 168 7.71 -8.96 3.23
C VAL A 168 8.72 -8.33 2.29
N VAL A 169 8.32 -7.24 1.62
CA VAL A 169 9.18 -6.40 0.80
C VAL A 169 9.25 -5.02 1.44
N ALA A 170 10.45 -4.55 1.72
CA ALA A 170 10.70 -3.21 2.23
C ALA A 170 11.62 -2.46 1.26
N THR A 171 11.06 -1.44 0.61
CA THR A 171 11.74 -0.65 -0.40
C THR A 171 12.16 0.69 0.18
N SER A 172 13.44 1.04 0.09
CA SER A 172 13.97 2.30 0.63
C SER A 172 13.52 2.55 2.08
N ALA A 173 13.51 1.50 2.90
CA ALA A 173 12.89 1.53 4.21
C ALA A 173 13.52 2.61 5.10
N ALA A 174 12.68 3.43 5.74
CA ALA A 174 13.09 4.48 6.68
C ALA A 174 13.54 3.83 7.99
N LEU A 175 14.80 3.41 8.03
CA LEU A 175 15.40 2.68 9.13
C LEU A 175 16.42 3.54 9.88
N TRP A 176 16.43 3.41 11.21
CA TRP A 176 17.40 4.09 12.09
C TRP A 176 17.93 3.11 13.13
N GLN A 177 19.20 3.23 13.47
CA GLN A 177 19.87 2.41 14.47
C GLN A 177 19.83 3.03 15.86
N SER A 178 19.55 4.32 15.95
CA SER A 178 19.39 5.02 17.22
C SER A 178 18.20 6.00 17.18
N PRO A 179 17.58 6.29 18.34
CA PRO A 179 16.47 7.23 18.40
C PRO A 179 16.88 8.66 18.02
N GLY A 180 18.15 9.02 18.20
CA GLY A 180 18.67 10.36 17.85
C GLY A 180 18.80 10.60 16.35
N ASP A 181 18.83 9.54 15.54
CA ASP A 181 18.94 9.62 14.08
C ASP A 181 17.57 9.62 13.39
N SER A 182 16.50 9.31 14.15
CA SER A 182 15.16 9.18 13.57
C SER A 182 14.58 10.52 13.11
N ALA A 183 13.80 10.48 12.03
CA ALA A 183 13.11 11.68 11.56
C ALA A 183 12.19 12.26 12.64
N PRO A 184 12.06 13.59 12.73
CA PRO A 184 11.09 14.22 13.61
C PRO A 184 9.69 13.65 13.41
N GLY A 185 9.00 13.29 14.50
CA GLY A 185 7.67 12.72 14.44
C GLY A 185 7.61 11.22 14.09
N ALA A 186 8.73 10.55 13.78
CA ALA A 186 8.72 9.11 13.52
C ALA A 186 8.34 8.30 14.77
N PHE A 187 8.76 8.75 15.95
CA PHE A 187 8.45 8.14 17.25
C PHE A 187 8.05 9.23 18.25
N ASP A 188 7.25 8.88 19.24
CA ASP A 188 6.81 9.82 20.28
C ASP A 188 7.93 10.17 21.26
N ASP A 189 8.82 9.21 21.54
CA ASP A 189 9.98 9.36 22.41
C ASP A 189 10.95 8.17 22.23
N ARG A 190 12.04 8.18 23.03
CA ARG A 190 13.02 7.09 23.04
C ARG A 190 12.43 5.72 23.39
N GLN A 191 11.45 5.65 24.29
CA GLN A 191 10.84 4.37 24.67
C GLN A 191 9.96 3.84 23.53
N ASP A 192 9.30 4.74 22.82
CA ASP A 192 8.53 4.39 21.65
C ASP A 192 9.42 3.85 20.53
N PHE A 193 10.57 4.47 20.28
CA PHE A 193 11.59 3.92 19.37
C PHE A 193 12.00 2.49 19.77
N VAL A 194 12.33 2.26 21.04
CA VAL A 194 12.78 0.93 21.53
C VAL A 194 11.68 -0.13 21.36
N ARG A 195 10.42 0.21 21.63
CA ARG A 195 9.28 -0.73 21.43
C ARG A 195 9.04 -1.10 19.96
N ASN A 196 9.46 -0.24 19.05
CA ASN A 196 9.18 -0.34 17.62
C ASN A 196 10.45 -0.53 16.77
N ASP A 197 11.58 -0.87 17.41
CA ASP A 197 12.87 -1.08 16.75
C ASP A 197 12.86 -2.37 15.94
N VAL A 198 12.88 -2.23 14.62
CA VAL A 198 12.91 -3.37 13.69
C VAL A 198 14.28 -4.07 13.65
N PHE A 199 15.37 -3.43 14.06
CA PHE A 199 16.67 -4.09 14.17
C PHE A 199 16.64 -5.16 15.26
N SER A 200 15.98 -4.88 16.38
CA SER A 200 15.77 -5.85 17.47
C SER A 200 14.80 -6.98 17.06
N ALA A 201 13.95 -6.75 16.07
CA ALA A 201 13.00 -7.75 15.56
C ALA A 201 13.60 -8.73 14.53
N ARG A 202 14.88 -8.58 14.14
CA ARG A 202 15.56 -9.46 13.17
C ARG A 202 15.47 -10.96 13.49
N PRO A 203 15.53 -11.43 14.75
CA PRO A 203 15.35 -12.87 15.03
C PRO A 203 13.98 -13.45 14.58
N VAL A 204 12.93 -12.65 14.64
CA VAL A 204 11.61 -13.04 14.11
C VAL A 204 11.60 -12.95 12.59
N LEU A 205 12.14 -11.86 12.03
CA LEU A 205 12.18 -11.61 10.59
C LEU A 205 13.07 -12.63 9.86
N ALA A 206 14.11 -13.17 10.50
CA ALA A 206 14.94 -14.24 9.94
C ALA A 206 14.16 -15.54 9.65
N ARG A 207 12.99 -15.70 10.24
CA ARG A 207 12.07 -16.84 10.02
C ARG A 207 11.04 -16.57 8.91
N LEU A 208 11.17 -15.46 8.21
CA LEU A 208 10.29 -15.02 7.13
C LEU A 208 11.07 -14.83 5.83
N PRO A 209 10.45 -15.02 4.67
CA PRO A 209 10.95 -14.46 3.43
C PRO A 209 10.95 -12.92 3.52
N VAL A 210 12.14 -12.31 3.50
CA VAL A 210 12.32 -10.86 3.51
C VAL A 210 13.05 -10.44 2.24
N ARG A 211 12.56 -9.38 1.59
CA ARG A 211 13.24 -8.72 0.49
C ARG A 211 13.43 -7.24 0.83
N LEU A 212 14.67 -6.74 0.59
CA LEU A 212 15.06 -5.36 0.81
C LEU A 212 15.58 -4.79 -0.50
N ASP A 213 14.98 -3.73 -0.99
CA ASP A 213 15.47 -3.01 -2.16
C ASP A 213 15.72 -1.55 -1.76
N CYS A 214 16.90 -1.00 -2.08
CA CYS A 214 17.22 0.38 -1.75
C CYS A 214 18.23 0.94 -2.76
N GLY A 215 17.97 2.12 -3.27
CA GLY A 215 18.87 2.78 -4.20
C GLY A 215 20.22 3.11 -3.55
N SER A 216 21.32 3.02 -4.30
CA SER A 216 22.67 3.30 -3.78
C SER A 216 22.89 4.77 -3.39
N GLU A 217 22.03 5.67 -3.90
CA GLU A 217 22.04 7.11 -3.61
C GLU A 217 20.91 7.52 -2.64
N ASP A 218 20.20 6.55 -2.09
CA ASP A 218 19.13 6.76 -1.12
C ASP A 218 19.69 7.15 0.24
N PRO A 219 19.16 8.16 0.94
CA PRO A 219 19.64 8.55 2.26
C PRO A 219 19.55 7.42 3.31
N PHE A 220 18.66 6.44 3.12
CA PHE A 220 18.54 5.29 4.01
C PHE A 220 19.43 4.10 3.63
N ILE A 221 20.25 4.19 2.57
CA ILE A 221 21.06 3.07 2.07
C ILE A 221 21.98 2.46 3.14
N ALA A 222 22.61 3.28 3.97
CA ALA A 222 23.51 2.81 5.01
C ALA A 222 22.78 1.94 6.05
N ALA A 223 21.58 2.38 6.48
CA ALA A 223 20.76 1.65 7.43
C ALA A 223 20.16 0.37 6.83
N ASN A 224 19.70 0.42 5.57
CA ASN A 224 19.19 -0.77 4.85
C ASN A 224 20.29 -1.82 4.66
N ARG A 225 21.52 -1.43 4.30
CA ARG A 225 22.67 -2.34 4.24
C ARG A 225 23.04 -2.92 5.61
N ALA A 226 23.01 -2.11 6.67
CA ALA A 226 23.25 -2.58 8.03
C ALA A 226 22.16 -3.57 8.51
N PHE A 227 20.92 -3.31 8.13
CA PHE A 227 19.80 -4.22 8.41
C PHE A 227 19.97 -5.56 7.68
N ALA A 228 20.27 -5.54 6.38
CA ALA A 228 20.50 -6.74 5.57
C ALA A 228 21.67 -7.58 6.07
N ARG A 229 22.80 -6.97 6.46
CA ARG A 229 23.93 -7.70 7.06
C ARG A 229 23.56 -8.50 8.31
N GLY A 230 22.61 -8.00 9.09
CA GLY A 230 22.09 -8.71 10.27
C GLY A 230 20.93 -9.65 9.98
N LEU A 231 20.59 -9.86 8.69
CA LEU A 231 19.50 -10.72 8.24
C LEU A 231 19.95 -11.51 6.99
N PRO A 232 20.87 -12.47 7.12
CA PRO A 232 21.52 -13.15 5.99
C PRO A 232 20.56 -13.97 5.13
N THR A 233 19.36 -14.27 5.63
CA THR A 233 18.30 -14.94 4.88
C THR A 233 17.52 -14.02 3.95
N ALA A 234 17.72 -12.70 4.05
CA ALA A 234 17.01 -11.74 3.21
C ALA A 234 17.58 -11.72 1.78
N THR A 235 16.69 -11.57 0.81
CA THR A 235 17.05 -11.13 -0.53
C THR A 235 17.27 -9.62 -0.48
N ALA A 236 18.46 -9.14 -0.82
CA ALA A 236 18.76 -7.70 -0.79
C ALA A 236 19.29 -7.23 -2.14
N THR A 237 18.74 -6.12 -2.64
CA THR A 237 19.13 -5.45 -3.87
C THR A 237 19.48 -4.01 -3.57
N PHE A 238 20.70 -3.60 -3.94
CA PHE A 238 21.22 -2.25 -3.69
C PHE A 238 21.79 -1.67 -5.00
N ASP A 239 20.88 -1.36 -5.91
CA ASP A 239 21.17 -0.90 -7.26
C ASP A 239 21.32 0.63 -7.33
N PRO A 240 21.87 1.18 -8.44
CA PRO A 240 21.84 2.61 -8.70
C PRO A 240 20.41 3.17 -8.62
N GLY A 241 20.23 4.28 -7.90
CA GLY A 241 18.95 4.94 -7.71
C GLY A 241 18.90 5.71 -6.39
N ALA A 242 17.93 6.60 -6.29
CA ALA A 242 17.70 7.47 -5.14
C ALA A 242 16.36 7.15 -4.45
N HIS A 243 15.99 7.93 -3.44
CA HIS A 243 14.70 7.84 -2.72
C HIS A 243 13.57 8.44 -3.57
N THR A 244 13.23 7.77 -4.68
CA THR A 244 12.31 8.31 -5.70
C THR A 244 11.31 7.27 -6.19
N GLU A 245 10.15 7.76 -6.65
CA GLU A 245 9.12 6.95 -7.29
C GLU A 245 9.64 6.22 -8.53
N THR A 246 10.57 6.82 -9.28
CA THR A 246 11.22 6.19 -10.44
C THR A 246 11.94 4.90 -10.04
N TYR A 247 12.73 4.94 -8.95
CA TYR A 247 13.38 3.75 -8.44
C TYR A 247 12.37 2.70 -7.97
N TRP A 248 11.36 3.13 -7.21
CA TRP A 248 10.36 2.22 -6.64
C TRP A 248 9.50 1.54 -7.71
N THR A 249 9.07 2.29 -8.72
CA THR A 249 8.32 1.74 -9.86
C THR A 249 9.14 0.70 -10.64
N ALA A 250 10.44 0.95 -10.83
CA ALA A 250 11.32 0.01 -11.52
C ALA A 250 11.47 -1.34 -10.78
N GLN A 251 11.38 -1.34 -9.45
CA GLN A 251 11.48 -2.57 -8.64
C GLN A 251 10.15 -3.35 -8.53
N ALA A 252 9.01 -2.71 -8.76
CA ALA A 252 7.68 -3.25 -8.43
C ALA A 252 7.38 -4.61 -9.10
N ALA A 253 7.73 -4.79 -10.37
CA ALA A 253 7.50 -6.04 -11.10
C ALA A 253 8.26 -7.23 -10.47
N ALA A 254 9.54 -7.03 -10.14
CA ALA A 254 10.37 -8.05 -9.52
C ALA A 254 9.92 -8.35 -8.10
N GLN A 255 9.47 -7.34 -7.35
CA GLN A 255 8.95 -7.46 -6.00
C GLN A 255 7.65 -8.27 -5.97
N MET A 256 6.68 -7.94 -6.81
CA MET A 256 5.41 -8.65 -6.87
C MET A 256 5.57 -10.09 -7.34
N THR A 257 6.45 -10.34 -8.33
CA THR A 257 6.81 -11.70 -8.76
C THR A 257 7.50 -12.47 -7.64
N TRP A 258 8.36 -11.84 -6.85
CA TRP A 258 9.00 -12.48 -5.70
C TRP A 258 7.97 -12.83 -4.62
N LEU A 259 7.04 -11.91 -4.31
CA LEU A 259 5.96 -12.15 -3.35
C LEU A 259 5.05 -13.31 -3.77
N SER A 260 4.69 -13.43 -5.05
CA SER A 260 3.82 -14.52 -5.51
C SER A 260 4.40 -15.90 -5.19
N ARG A 261 5.72 -16.06 -5.29
CA ARG A 261 6.43 -17.29 -4.97
C ARG A 261 6.43 -17.62 -3.46
N THR A 262 6.22 -16.64 -2.59
CA THR A 262 6.20 -16.87 -1.14
C THR A 262 4.90 -17.54 -0.67
N PHE A 263 3.81 -17.37 -1.39
CA PHE A 263 2.53 -18.01 -1.09
C PHE A 263 2.52 -19.50 -1.41
N THR A 264 3.36 -19.97 -2.35
CA THR A 264 3.44 -21.37 -2.74
C THR A 264 4.28 -22.21 -1.77
N LYS A 265 5.03 -21.57 -0.87
CA LYS A 265 5.84 -22.27 0.14
C LYS A 265 4.98 -22.60 1.37
N PRO A 266 4.97 -23.85 1.86
CA PRO A 266 4.25 -24.20 3.08
C PRO A 266 4.77 -23.39 4.27
N ALA A 267 3.86 -22.98 5.17
CA ALA A 267 4.17 -22.19 6.36
C ALA A 267 5.06 -22.91 7.40
N ALA A 268 5.38 -24.17 7.18
CA ALA A 268 5.78 -25.09 8.23
C ALA A 268 7.24 -25.58 8.19
N LEU A 269 8.11 -25.05 7.36
CA LEU A 269 9.50 -25.54 7.28
C LEU A 269 10.54 -24.40 7.36
N LEU A 270 10.37 -23.52 8.34
CA LEU A 270 11.49 -22.70 8.82
C LEU A 270 11.84 -23.19 10.23
N PRO A 271 13.06 -23.65 10.45
CA PRO A 271 13.52 -24.20 11.72
C PRO A 271 13.36 -23.21 12.88
#